data_f3c9543852ec0422bb80bc84aff8cdf5
#
_entry.id   f3c9543852ec0422bb80bc84aff8cdf5
#
_cell.length_a   1.000
_cell.length_b   1.000
_cell.length_c   1.000
_cell.angle_alpha   90.00
_cell.angle_beta   90.00
_cell.angle_gamma   90.00
#
_symmetry.space_group_name_H-M   'P 1'
#
loop_
_entity.id
_entity.type
_entity.pdbx_description
1 polymer ?
#
loop_
_entity_poly.entity_id
_entity_poly.type
_entity_poly.pdbx_seq_one_letter_code
_entity_poly.pdbx_strand_id
1 'polypeptide(L)'
;MNSLSLKILNNGFVSKYQQLSSQNPQFKYDLLGNVFESGGTLVCEGLRPSVGGDHVQHLSNEVLSQGDLQSSQFVEGRVLYAGHLMLHYGHFITEGLSRLYPIVKSINFDYIAFLPFIFGGNSFVNSPPDYHKFIFASLGISLDQIILLRELTCFDELWVPSPAWPINSDAHPVMSDIYRKVRDYSLNSLACDELKSGHNLYIARSANLRSDRNSVIEGAFRDLGFTVVALEKHSFSEQMMLLNQAKCVAGFSGSGLHNIVFCSPKTSLIEITDSRTRGKALPMQITANRIDRRRSLVLDHSMNLSLIKKSVIQFLG
;
A
#
# COMPACT_ATOMS: atom_id res chain seq x y z
N MET A 1 16.10 -12.60 -2.79
CA MET A 1 15.58 -11.24 -2.52
C MET A 1 15.95 -10.39 -3.71
N ASN A 2 14.99 -9.68 -4.31
CA ASN A 2 15.32 -8.73 -5.37
C ASN A 2 16.17 -7.60 -4.77
N SER A 3 17.32 -7.33 -5.39
CA SER A 3 18.13 -6.17 -5.01
C SER A 3 17.38 -4.89 -5.38
N LEU A 4 17.32 -3.93 -4.45
CA LEU A 4 16.81 -2.60 -4.77
C LEU A 4 17.83 -1.88 -5.65
N SER A 5 17.36 -1.25 -6.71
CA SER A 5 18.13 -0.31 -7.51
C SER A 5 17.58 1.12 -7.32
N LEU A 6 18.49 2.08 -7.42
CA LEU A 6 18.17 3.50 -7.35
C LEU A 6 18.97 4.20 -8.45
N LYS A 7 18.27 4.75 -9.43
CA LYS A 7 18.87 5.51 -10.51
C LYS A 7 18.69 7.00 -10.26
N ILE A 8 19.74 7.77 -10.47
CA ILE A 8 19.71 9.24 -10.36
C ILE A 8 19.92 9.79 -11.76
N LEU A 9 19.02 10.64 -12.20
CA LEU A 9 19.01 11.24 -13.52
C LEU A 9 19.14 12.75 -13.41
N ASN A 10 20.10 13.33 -14.12
CA ASN A 10 20.12 14.77 -14.37
C ASN A 10 19.33 15.04 -15.67
N ASN A 11 18.40 15.98 -15.61
CA ASN A 11 17.45 16.24 -16.69
C ASN A 11 16.67 14.99 -17.13
N GLY A 12 16.20 14.21 -16.15
CA GLY A 12 15.34 13.06 -16.37
C GLY A 12 13.90 13.49 -16.65
N PHE A 13 13.18 12.70 -17.46
CA PHE A 13 11.80 13.00 -17.85
C PHE A 13 10.84 11.97 -17.29
N VAL A 14 9.62 12.42 -16.98
CA VAL A 14 8.47 11.53 -16.74
C VAL A 14 7.35 11.90 -17.71
N SER A 15 6.90 10.92 -18.49
CA SER A 15 5.84 11.15 -19.47
C SER A 15 4.48 11.29 -18.80
N LYS A 16 3.53 11.86 -19.54
CA LYS A 16 2.15 12.05 -19.11
C LYS A 16 1.48 10.72 -18.79
N TYR A 17 0.82 10.67 -17.64
CA TYR A 17 -0.03 9.52 -17.32
C TYR A 17 -1.22 9.41 -18.28
N GLN A 18 -1.38 8.25 -18.89
CA GLN A 18 -2.55 7.90 -19.69
C GLN A 18 -2.94 6.43 -19.46
N GLN A 19 -4.23 6.14 -19.56
CA GLN A 19 -4.77 4.80 -19.50
C GLN A 19 -5.43 4.49 -20.84
N LEU A 20 -4.93 3.45 -21.47
CA LEU A 20 -5.38 2.98 -22.79
C LEU A 20 -6.00 1.59 -22.66
N SER A 21 -6.91 1.23 -23.59
CA SER A 21 -7.33 -0.16 -23.71
C SER A 21 -6.17 -1.00 -24.19
N SER A 22 -5.87 -2.11 -23.51
CA SER A 22 -4.75 -2.94 -23.87
C SER A 22 -4.99 -3.71 -25.16
N GLN A 23 -3.97 -3.80 -26.00
CA GLN A 23 -3.94 -4.71 -27.14
C GLN A 23 -3.57 -6.15 -26.73
N ASN A 24 -3.02 -6.33 -25.53
CA ASN A 24 -2.68 -7.64 -25.00
C ASN A 24 -3.89 -8.22 -24.23
N PRO A 25 -4.43 -9.39 -24.61
CA PRO A 25 -5.60 -9.98 -23.97
C PRO A 25 -5.39 -10.38 -22.51
N GLN A 26 -4.15 -10.41 -22.03
CA GLN A 26 -3.82 -10.64 -20.62
C GLN A 26 -4.05 -9.42 -19.73
N PHE A 27 -4.23 -8.23 -20.31
CA PHE A 27 -4.38 -6.99 -19.58
C PHE A 27 -5.63 -6.24 -20.02
N LYS A 28 -6.31 -5.62 -19.10
CA LYS A 28 -7.45 -4.76 -19.39
C LYS A 28 -7.03 -3.39 -19.90
N TYR A 29 -5.94 -2.87 -19.32
CA TYR A 29 -5.42 -1.54 -19.63
C TYR A 29 -3.92 -1.56 -19.76
N ASP A 30 -3.42 -0.71 -20.66
CA ASP A 30 -2.03 -0.31 -20.73
C ASP A 30 -1.87 1.09 -20.14
N LEU A 31 -0.82 1.31 -19.37
CA LEU A 31 -0.52 2.59 -18.75
C LEU A 31 0.68 3.24 -19.42
N LEU A 32 0.56 4.50 -19.79
CA LEU A 32 1.67 5.40 -20.06
C LEU A 32 2.02 6.19 -18.79
N GLY A 33 3.15 6.82 -18.78
CA GLY A 33 3.69 7.53 -17.63
C GLY A 33 5.00 6.89 -17.20
N ASN A 34 5.92 6.75 -18.16
CA ASN A 34 7.23 6.14 -17.96
C ASN A 34 8.28 7.19 -17.63
N VAL A 35 9.40 6.73 -17.10
CA VAL A 35 10.58 7.54 -16.80
C VAL A 35 11.62 7.37 -17.90
N PHE A 36 12.26 8.48 -18.30
CA PHE A 36 13.28 8.51 -19.35
C PHE A 36 14.52 9.29 -18.94
N GLU A 37 15.67 8.88 -19.45
CA GLU A 37 16.89 9.67 -19.41
C GLU A 37 16.76 10.92 -20.29
N SER A 38 17.69 11.87 -20.18
CA SER A 38 17.74 13.10 -20.97
C SER A 38 17.75 12.85 -22.50
N GLY A 39 18.26 11.70 -22.96
CA GLY A 39 18.26 11.29 -24.36
C GLY A 39 16.99 10.52 -24.79
N GLY A 40 15.96 10.41 -23.94
CA GLY A 40 14.73 9.68 -24.26
C GLY A 40 14.82 8.16 -24.05
N THR A 41 15.90 7.65 -23.45
CA THR A 41 16.03 6.22 -23.13
C THR A 41 15.16 5.87 -21.93
N LEU A 42 14.34 4.82 -22.04
CA LEU A 42 13.45 4.33 -20.99
C LEU A 42 14.22 3.85 -19.75
N VAL A 43 13.76 4.23 -18.58
CA VAL A 43 14.33 3.82 -17.27
C VAL A 43 13.49 2.70 -16.67
N CYS A 44 14.02 1.49 -16.64
CA CYS A 44 13.31 0.30 -16.19
C CYS A 44 12.89 0.35 -14.70
N GLU A 45 13.65 1.03 -13.85
CA GLU A 45 13.32 1.24 -12.44
C GLU A 45 12.00 1.98 -12.27
N GLY A 46 11.64 2.85 -13.22
CA GLY A 46 10.38 3.61 -13.21
C GLY A 46 9.14 2.76 -13.51
N LEU A 47 9.29 1.62 -14.17
CA LEU A 47 8.17 0.80 -14.61
C LEU A 47 7.37 0.21 -13.43
N ARG A 48 6.05 0.15 -13.58
CA ARG A 48 5.20 -0.66 -12.71
C ARG A 48 5.21 -2.10 -13.24
N PRO A 49 5.47 -3.11 -12.39
CA PRO A 49 5.46 -4.50 -12.81
C PRO A 49 4.13 -4.89 -13.46
N SER A 50 4.19 -5.64 -14.55
CA SER A 50 3.01 -6.15 -15.24
C SER A 50 2.37 -7.30 -14.45
N VAL A 51 1.04 -7.36 -14.49
CA VAL A 51 0.25 -8.43 -13.88
C VAL A 51 -0.84 -8.85 -14.85
N GLY A 52 -0.97 -10.14 -15.11
CA GLY A 52 -1.95 -10.68 -16.04
C GLY A 52 -3.42 -10.52 -15.57
N GLY A 53 -4.36 -10.80 -16.44
CA GLY A 53 -5.79 -10.76 -16.20
C GLY A 53 -6.38 -9.34 -16.30
N ASP A 54 -7.24 -8.97 -15.38
CA ASP A 54 -7.88 -7.64 -15.36
C ASP A 54 -6.95 -6.51 -14.88
N HIS A 55 -5.68 -6.80 -14.61
CA HIS A 55 -4.72 -5.83 -14.13
C HIS A 55 -4.18 -4.93 -15.24
N VAL A 56 -3.50 -3.86 -14.83
CA VAL A 56 -2.91 -2.88 -15.73
C VAL A 56 -1.45 -3.19 -16.00
N GLN A 57 -1.00 -2.86 -17.19
CA GLN A 57 0.39 -2.96 -17.61
C GLN A 57 0.96 -1.56 -17.85
N HIS A 58 2.17 -1.31 -17.39
CA HIS A 58 2.96 -0.14 -17.79
C HIS A 58 3.66 -0.44 -19.12
N LEU A 59 3.44 0.40 -20.13
CA LEU A 59 4.06 0.18 -21.46
C LEU A 59 5.55 0.51 -21.40
N SER A 60 6.36 -0.48 -21.71
CA SER A 60 7.83 -0.33 -21.80
C SER A 60 8.32 0.10 -23.18
N ASN A 61 7.42 0.22 -24.16
CA ASN A 61 7.73 0.59 -25.54
C ASN A 61 7.34 2.03 -25.89
N GLU A 62 7.02 2.87 -24.91
CA GLU A 62 6.82 4.29 -25.10
C GLU A 62 8.12 4.97 -25.53
N VAL A 63 8.05 5.84 -26.53
CA VAL A 63 9.20 6.59 -27.07
C VAL A 63 8.87 8.07 -27.08
N LEU A 64 9.78 8.89 -26.56
CA LEU A 64 9.68 10.36 -26.63
C LEU A 64 10.42 10.88 -27.86
N SER A 65 9.77 11.76 -28.62
CA SER A 65 10.41 12.49 -29.71
C SER A 65 11.25 13.69 -29.17
N GLN A 66 12.16 14.19 -29.98
CA GLN A 66 12.92 15.41 -29.63
C GLN A 66 12.00 16.62 -29.42
N GLY A 67 10.89 16.71 -30.16
CA GLY A 67 9.89 17.75 -29.97
C GLY A 67 9.19 17.66 -28.63
N ASP A 68 8.87 16.43 -28.17
CA ASP A 68 8.28 16.20 -26.84
C ASP A 68 9.25 16.69 -25.74
N LEU A 69 10.54 16.33 -25.83
CA LEU A 69 11.54 16.72 -24.85
C LEU A 69 11.70 18.25 -24.74
N GLN A 70 11.64 18.97 -25.87
CA GLN A 70 11.75 20.43 -25.92
C GLN A 70 10.51 21.16 -25.36
N SER A 71 9.33 20.52 -25.42
CA SER A 71 8.06 21.11 -24.98
C SER A 71 7.67 20.75 -23.54
N SER A 72 8.52 20.02 -22.82
CA SER A 72 8.25 19.57 -21.46
C SER A 72 8.22 20.70 -20.43
N GLN A 73 7.44 20.52 -19.37
CA GLN A 73 7.55 21.36 -18.17
C GLN A 73 8.88 21.06 -17.47
N PHE A 74 9.42 22.04 -16.72
CA PHE A 74 10.65 21.87 -15.96
C PHE A 74 10.42 22.09 -14.47
N VAL A 75 10.99 21.20 -13.65
CA VAL A 75 10.97 21.29 -12.18
C VAL A 75 12.40 21.26 -11.68
N GLU A 76 12.80 22.35 -11.00
CA GLU A 76 14.10 22.51 -10.37
C GLU A 76 14.15 21.75 -9.03
N GLY A 77 15.35 21.28 -8.67
CA GLY A 77 15.64 20.64 -7.39
C GLY A 77 15.62 19.12 -7.45
N ARG A 78 15.78 18.53 -6.26
CA ARG A 78 15.87 17.08 -6.08
C ARG A 78 14.48 16.47 -5.91
N VAL A 79 14.09 15.62 -6.85
CA VAL A 79 12.75 15.03 -6.91
C VAL A 79 12.81 13.51 -6.79
N LEU A 80 11.98 12.95 -5.91
CA LEU A 80 11.78 11.50 -5.80
C LEU A 80 10.60 11.07 -6.68
N TYR A 81 10.82 10.20 -7.65
CA TYR A 81 9.75 9.53 -8.38
C TYR A 81 9.15 8.42 -7.53
N ALA A 82 7.92 8.60 -7.11
CA ALA A 82 7.24 7.68 -6.20
C ALA A 82 6.25 6.73 -6.91
N GLY A 83 6.21 6.73 -8.24
CA GLY A 83 5.32 5.87 -9.02
C GLY A 83 3.87 6.37 -9.01
N HIS A 84 2.90 5.46 -8.90
CA HIS A 84 1.48 5.81 -8.94
C HIS A 84 0.94 6.17 -7.56
N LEU A 85 0.22 7.29 -7.46
CA LEU A 85 -0.55 7.64 -6.29
C LEU A 85 -1.84 6.82 -6.26
N MET A 86 -1.85 5.75 -5.47
CA MET A 86 -2.98 4.84 -5.36
C MET A 86 -4.05 5.40 -4.43
N LEU A 87 -5.28 5.56 -4.92
CA LEU A 87 -6.43 5.94 -4.09
C LEU A 87 -7.12 4.73 -3.44
N HIS A 88 -6.89 3.52 -3.95
CA HIS A 88 -7.35 2.30 -3.30
C HIS A 88 -6.45 1.98 -2.11
N TYR A 89 -7.00 2.00 -0.90
CA TYR A 89 -6.26 1.90 0.36
C TYR A 89 -5.25 0.75 0.42
N GLY A 90 -5.69 -0.49 0.09
CA GLY A 90 -4.82 -1.66 0.13
C GLY A 90 -3.61 -1.55 -0.81
N HIS A 91 -3.81 -1.03 -2.03
CA HIS A 91 -2.73 -0.79 -2.98
C HIS A 91 -1.83 0.35 -2.55
N PHE A 92 -2.37 1.40 -1.91
CA PHE A 92 -1.56 2.51 -1.41
C PHE A 92 -0.57 2.05 -0.34
N ILE A 93 -1.05 1.36 0.69
CA ILE A 93 -0.17 0.94 1.81
C ILE A 93 0.82 -0.17 1.43
N THR A 94 0.63 -0.85 0.32
CA THR A 94 1.52 -1.89 -0.20
C THR A 94 2.41 -1.34 -1.31
N GLU A 95 1.98 -1.41 -2.57
CA GLU A 95 2.79 -0.97 -3.70
C GLU A 95 2.98 0.56 -3.76
N GLY A 96 1.98 1.36 -3.32
CA GLY A 96 2.05 2.83 -3.37
C GLY A 96 3.16 3.44 -2.51
N LEU A 97 3.48 2.82 -1.37
CA LEU A 97 4.58 3.25 -0.51
C LEU A 97 5.94 2.66 -0.91
N SER A 98 5.96 1.73 -1.84
CA SER A 98 7.13 0.88 -2.09
C SER A 98 8.33 1.61 -2.68
N ARG A 99 8.18 2.82 -3.19
CA ARG A 99 9.26 3.67 -3.72
C ARG A 99 9.69 4.78 -2.76
N LEU A 100 9.08 4.87 -1.57
CA LEU A 100 9.41 5.91 -0.58
C LEU A 100 10.57 5.51 0.35
N TYR A 101 11.21 4.35 0.14
CA TYR A 101 12.30 3.90 1.00
C TYR A 101 13.54 4.83 1.04
N PRO A 102 13.86 5.67 0.04
CA PRO A 102 14.94 6.63 0.19
C PRO A 102 14.70 7.62 1.33
N ILE A 103 13.45 8.00 1.59
CA ILE A 103 13.08 8.93 2.67
C ILE A 103 13.37 8.31 4.05
N VAL A 104 13.08 7.01 4.24
CA VAL A 104 13.38 6.35 5.52
C VAL A 104 14.89 6.13 5.74
N LYS A 105 15.69 6.29 4.69
CA LYS A 105 17.16 6.37 4.75
C LYS A 105 17.69 7.78 4.96
N SER A 106 16.83 8.72 5.37
CA SER A 106 17.16 10.12 5.66
C SER A 106 17.69 10.91 4.46
N ILE A 107 17.26 10.57 3.26
CA ILE A 107 17.52 11.37 2.06
C ILE A 107 16.39 12.38 1.93
N ASN A 108 16.77 13.67 1.84
CA ASN A 108 15.82 14.76 1.69
C ASN A 108 15.56 15.04 0.21
N PHE A 109 14.30 15.36 -0.09
CA PHE A 109 13.82 15.73 -1.41
C PHE A 109 13.04 17.04 -1.32
N ASP A 110 13.17 17.89 -2.34
CA ASP A 110 12.37 19.10 -2.46
C ASP A 110 10.93 18.72 -2.81
N TYR A 111 10.76 17.72 -3.70
CA TYR A 111 9.45 17.24 -4.12
C TYR A 111 9.38 15.72 -4.23
N ILE A 112 8.16 15.21 -4.13
CA ILE A 112 7.80 13.80 -4.34
C ILE A 112 6.81 13.74 -5.51
N ALA A 113 7.23 13.18 -6.63
CA ALA A 113 6.45 13.15 -7.86
C ALA A 113 5.70 11.82 -8.02
N PHE A 114 4.39 11.92 -8.19
CA PHE A 114 3.52 10.78 -8.44
C PHE A 114 2.79 10.90 -9.78
N LEU A 115 2.63 9.78 -10.45
CA LEU A 115 1.63 9.63 -11.50
C LEU A 115 0.24 9.51 -10.86
N PRO A 116 -0.77 10.28 -11.32
CA PRO A 116 -2.13 10.14 -10.82
C PRO A 116 -2.72 8.81 -11.26
N PHE A 117 -3.19 7.98 -10.33
CA PHE A 117 -3.81 6.69 -10.63
C PHE A 117 -5.33 6.76 -10.46
N ILE A 118 -6.08 6.52 -11.54
CA ILE A 118 -7.52 6.82 -11.63
C ILE A 118 -8.41 5.62 -11.22
N PHE A 119 -8.05 4.82 -10.25
CA PHE A 119 -9.08 4.03 -9.58
C PHE A 119 -9.68 4.87 -8.46
N GLY A 120 -10.78 5.59 -8.74
CA GLY A 120 -11.52 6.37 -7.77
C GLY A 120 -11.67 7.87 -8.04
N GLY A 121 -11.21 8.38 -9.19
CA GLY A 121 -11.45 9.77 -9.62
C GLY A 121 -10.43 10.81 -9.16
N ASN A 122 -10.59 12.05 -9.61
CA ASN A 122 -9.67 13.19 -9.40
C ASN A 122 -9.68 13.78 -7.97
N SER A 123 -10.13 13.05 -6.96
CA SER A 123 -10.41 13.59 -5.63
C SER A 123 -9.18 13.95 -4.79
N PHE A 124 -7.98 13.44 -5.12
CA PHE A 124 -6.78 13.70 -4.31
C PHE A 124 -6.42 15.19 -4.24
N VAL A 125 -6.53 15.92 -5.36
CA VAL A 125 -6.09 17.34 -5.45
C VAL A 125 -6.89 18.25 -4.53
N ASN A 126 -8.20 18.01 -4.41
CA ASN A 126 -9.10 18.87 -3.64
C ASN A 126 -9.25 18.44 -2.17
N SER A 127 -9.11 17.15 -1.90
CA SER A 127 -9.23 16.60 -0.54
C SER A 127 -8.55 15.24 -0.46
N PRO A 128 -7.23 15.18 -0.15
CA PRO A 128 -6.56 13.91 0.06
C PRO A 128 -7.23 13.11 1.18
N PRO A 129 -7.45 11.79 1.01
CA PRO A 129 -7.95 10.94 2.08
C PRO A 129 -7.09 11.04 3.35
N ASP A 130 -7.71 10.90 4.52
CA ASP A 130 -7.01 11.07 5.80
C ASP A 130 -5.83 10.12 5.97
N TYR A 131 -5.93 8.89 5.45
CA TYR A 131 -4.82 7.95 5.52
C TYR A 131 -3.61 8.40 4.68
N HIS A 132 -3.80 9.11 3.54
CA HIS A 132 -2.69 9.71 2.79
C HIS A 132 -2.02 10.81 3.61
N LYS A 133 -2.81 11.73 4.16
CA LYS A 133 -2.30 12.84 5.00
C LYS A 133 -1.48 12.31 6.17
N PHE A 134 -2.04 11.34 6.89
CA PHE A 134 -1.39 10.76 8.05
C PHE A 134 -0.08 10.04 7.69
N ILE A 135 -0.10 9.18 6.69
CA ILE A 135 1.07 8.41 6.28
C ILE A 135 2.16 9.32 5.72
N PHE A 136 1.83 10.30 4.88
CA PHE A 136 2.81 11.26 4.38
C PHE A 136 3.42 12.06 5.52
N ALA A 137 2.62 12.60 6.44
CA ALA A 137 3.12 13.31 7.62
C ALA A 137 4.05 12.43 8.47
N SER A 138 3.71 11.16 8.65
CA SER A 138 4.56 10.21 9.41
C SER A 138 5.91 9.94 8.76
N LEU A 139 6.01 10.11 7.44
CA LEU A 139 7.25 9.99 6.68
C LEU A 139 8.00 11.33 6.57
N GLY A 140 7.45 12.41 7.14
CA GLY A 140 8.01 13.75 7.03
C GLY A 140 7.77 14.43 5.68
N ILE A 141 6.77 13.96 4.92
CA ILE A 141 6.36 14.54 3.63
C ILE A 141 5.21 15.50 3.90
N SER A 142 5.36 16.76 3.51
CA SER A 142 4.26 17.70 3.51
C SER A 142 3.49 17.64 2.17
N LEU A 143 2.21 18.03 2.19
CA LEU A 143 1.37 17.90 0.99
C LEU A 143 1.77 18.84 -0.14
N ASP A 144 2.39 19.96 0.17
CA ASP A 144 2.94 20.93 -0.79
C ASP A 144 4.19 20.42 -1.52
N GLN A 145 4.88 19.43 -0.98
CA GLN A 145 5.96 18.73 -1.67
C GLN A 145 5.47 17.72 -2.72
N ILE A 146 4.16 17.43 -2.78
CA ILE A 146 3.63 16.41 -3.69
C ILE A 146 3.29 17.00 -5.04
N ILE A 147 3.95 16.50 -6.09
CA ILE A 147 3.66 16.83 -7.49
C ILE A 147 2.87 15.68 -8.12
N LEU A 148 1.71 16.00 -8.71
CA LEU A 148 0.95 15.08 -9.56
C LEU A 148 1.29 15.31 -11.02
N LEU A 149 1.94 14.34 -11.65
CA LEU A 149 2.44 14.39 -13.02
C LEU A 149 1.31 14.22 -14.03
N ARG A 150 0.82 15.32 -14.58
CA ARG A 150 -0.27 15.36 -15.57
C ARG A 150 0.20 15.66 -16.99
N GLU A 151 1.39 16.18 -17.12
CA GLU A 151 2.04 16.53 -18.39
C GLU A 151 3.48 15.99 -18.40
N LEU A 152 4.08 15.94 -19.60
CA LEU A 152 5.49 15.58 -19.72
C LEU A 152 6.34 16.58 -18.94
N THR A 153 7.11 16.09 -17.99
CA THR A 153 7.88 16.93 -17.06
C THR A 153 9.34 16.49 -17.06
N CYS A 154 10.24 17.45 -17.21
CA CYS A 154 11.68 17.32 -17.03
C CYS A 154 12.06 17.75 -15.61
N PHE A 155 12.99 17.05 -15.00
CA PHE A 155 13.44 17.29 -13.63
C PHE A 155 14.95 17.53 -13.62
N ASP A 156 15.39 18.51 -12.85
CA ASP A 156 16.82 18.82 -12.68
C ASP A 156 17.56 17.59 -12.12
N GLU A 157 17.13 17.08 -10.96
CA GLU A 157 17.68 15.87 -10.35
C GLU A 157 16.53 14.91 -10.00
N LEU A 158 16.32 13.84 -10.79
CA LEU A 158 15.28 12.86 -10.58
C LEU A 158 15.82 11.55 -10.02
N TRP A 159 15.36 11.16 -8.83
CA TRP A 159 15.68 9.90 -8.17
C TRP A 159 14.61 8.85 -8.46
N VAL A 160 14.98 7.77 -9.08
CA VAL A 160 14.08 6.71 -9.57
C VAL A 160 14.40 5.40 -8.85
N PRO A 161 13.75 5.14 -7.70
CA PRO A 161 13.92 3.86 -7.01
C PRO A 161 13.09 2.76 -7.69
N SER A 162 13.64 1.55 -7.77
CA SER A 162 12.83 0.37 -8.08
C SER A 162 11.81 0.11 -6.96
N PRO A 163 10.63 -0.49 -7.22
CA PRO A 163 9.65 -0.73 -6.17
C PRO A 163 10.17 -1.78 -5.17
N ALA A 164 10.11 -1.46 -3.88
CA ALA A 164 10.47 -2.38 -2.80
C ALA A 164 9.40 -3.46 -2.55
N TRP A 165 8.20 -3.25 -3.03
CA TRP A 165 7.13 -4.24 -3.04
C TRP A 165 6.39 -4.21 -4.39
N PRO A 166 6.92 -4.90 -5.40
CA PRO A 166 6.18 -5.08 -6.66
C PRO A 166 4.89 -5.87 -6.43
N ILE A 167 3.84 -5.53 -7.17
CA ILE A 167 2.55 -6.23 -7.03
C ILE A 167 2.70 -7.75 -7.24
N ASN A 168 2.01 -8.55 -6.42
CA ASN A 168 2.06 -10.01 -6.41
C ASN A 168 3.46 -10.64 -6.25
N SER A 169 4.40 -9.91 -5.66
CA SER A 169 5.73 -10.43 -5.34
C SER A 169 6.05 -10.29 -3.85
N ASP A 170 7.20 -10.83 -3.44
CA ASP A 170 7.71 -10.63 -2.08
C ASP A 170 8.19 -9.17 -1.90
N ALA A 171 7.93 -8.62 -0.73
CA ALA A 171 8.42 -7.30 -0.35
C ALA A 171 9.88 -7.37 0.12
N HIS A 172 10.66 -6.32 -0.20
CA HIS A 172 11.98 -6.14 0.36
C HIS A 172 11.88 -5.74 1.85
N PRO A 173 12.82 -6.17 2.72
CA PRO A 173 12.79 -5.86 4.16
C PRO A 173 12.73 -4.37 4.52
N VAL A 174 13.18 -3.47 3.64
CA VAL A 174 13.09 -2.01 3.84
C VAL A 174 11.65 -1.50 4.01
N MET A 175 10.65 -2.28 3.55
CA MET A 175 9.25 -1.95 3.79
C MET A 175 8.90 -1.94 5.29
N SER A 176 9.55 -2.79 6.10
CA SER A 176 9.40 -2.75 7.56
C SER A 176 9.83 -1.40 8.16
N ASP A 177 10.85 -0.75 7.59
CA ASP A 177 11.29 0.57 8.06
C ASP A 177 10.26 1.67 7.76
N ILE A 178 9.61 1.61 6.58
CA ILE A 178 8.51 2.51 6.23
C ILE A 178 7.36 2.36 7.23
N TYR A 179 6.91 1.12 7.46
CA TYR A 179 5.78 0.87 8.37
C TYR A 179 6.11 1.19 9.82
N ARG A 180 7.36 0.96 10.24
CA ARG A 180 7.82 1.36 11.57
C ARG A 180 7.73 2.86 11.77
N LYS A 181 8.16 3.70 10.79
CA LYS A 181 7.99 5.16 10.90
C LYS A 181 6.54 5.58 11.08
N VAL A 182 5.61 4.97 10.31
CA VAL A 182 4.18 5.27 10.44
C VAL A 182 3.66 4.87 11.82
N ARG A 183 4.02 3.69 12.30
CA ARG A 183 3.67 3.21 13.64
C ARG A 183 4.20 4.13 14.74
N ASP A 184 5.50 4.43 14.70
CA ASP A 184 6.17 5.22 15.74
C ASP A 184 5.61 6.65 15.78
N TYR A 185 5.29 7.24 14.62
CA TYR A 185 4.59 8.52 14.54
C TYR A 185 3.23 8.46 15.22
N SER A 186 2.44 7.41 15.00
CA SER A 186 1.14 7.25 15.64
C SER A 186 1.22 7.15 17.16
N LEU A 187 2.23 6.44 17.67
CA LEU A 187 2.45 6.28 19.11
C LEU A 187 2.89 7.59 19.78
N ASN A 188 3.66 8.41 19.07
CA ASN A 188 4.14 9.70 19.59
C ASN A 188 3.11 10.83 19.50
N SER A 189 2.21 10.77 18.51
CA SER A 189 1.22 11.82 18.24
C SER A 189 0.00 11.75 19.15
N LEU A 190 -0.19 10.64 19.85
CA LEU A 190 -1.38 10.35 20.62
C LEU A 190 -0.97 10.09 22.06
N ALA A 191 -1.15 11.13 22.92
CA ALA A 191 -1.13 10.96 24.36
C ALA A 191 -2.30 10.04 24.75
N CYS A 192 -2.03 8.75 24.94
CA CYS A 192 -3.03 7.72 25.10
C CYS A 192 -3.02 7.16 26.51
N ASP A 193 -3.86 7.70 27.40
CA ASP A 193 -4.01 7.22 28.78
C ASP A 193 -5.08 6.12 28.97
N GLU A 194 -5.88 5.76 27.96
CA GLU A 194 -7.10 4.99 28.23
C GLU A 194 -7.26 3.63 27.55
N LEU A 195 -6.46 3.24 26.56
CA LEU A 195 -6.63 1.92 25.95
C LEU A 195 -5.69 0.89 26.58
N LYS A 196 -6.26 -0.10 27.26
CA LYS A 196 -5.50 -1.25 27.79
C LYS A 196 -4.73 -1.92 26.67
N SER A 197 -3.42 -1.86 26.74
CA SER A 197 -2.55 -2.60 25.81
C SER A 197 -2.83 -4.10 25.90
N GLY A 198 -2.83 -4.77 24.76
CA GLY A 198 -2.88 -6.23 24.72
C GLY A 198 -4.23 -6.85 24.52
N HIS A 199 -5.19 -6.16 23.88
CA HIS A 199 -6.46 -6.74 23.45
C HIS A 199 -6.32 -7.56 22.14
N ASN A 200 -7.27 -8.45 21.90
CA ASN A 200 -7.46 -9.09 20.62
C ASN A 200 -8.50 -8.30 19.83
N LEU A 201 -8.19 -7.93 18.59
CA LEU A 201 -9.01 -7.09 17.72
C LEU A 201 -9.60 -7.91 16.58
N TYR A 202 -10.92 -7.83 16.39
CA TYR A 202 -11.58 -8.34 15.19
C TYR A 202 -12.02 -7.17 14.30
N ILE A 203 -11.50 -7.09 13.08
CA ILE A 203 -11.87 -6.07 12.10
C ILE A 203 -13.16 -6.52 11.42
N ALA A 204 -14.27 -5.90 11.82
CA ALA A 204 -15.57 -6.07 11.21
C ALA A 204 -15.67 -5.26 9.91
N ARG A 205 -16.66 -5.58 9.11
CA ARG A 205 -17.02 -4.84 7.89
C ARG A 205 -18.44 -4.30 8.05
N SER A 206 -18.62 -2.99 7.98
CA SER A 206 -19.94 -2.36 8.05
C SER A 206 -20.67 -2.36 6.72
N ALA A 207 -19.96 -2.40 5.59
CA ALA A 207 -20.52 -2.42 4.25
C ALA A 207 -19.95 -3.58 3.42
N ASN A 208 -20.72 -4.04 2.42
CA ASN A 208 -20.31 -5.11 1.50
C ASN A 208 -19.92 -6.41 2.21
N LEU A 209 -20.86 -6.98 2.95
CA LEU A 209 -20.73 -8.32 3.50
C LEU A 209 -20.38 -9.32 2.37
N ARG A 210 -19.22 -9.95 2.47
CA ARG A 210 -18.71 -10.89 1.47
C ARG A 210 -19.04 -12.34 1.78
N SER A 211 -19.78 -12.55 2.85
CA SER A 211 -20.30 -13.83 3.28
C SER A 211 -21.56 -13.60 4.11
N ASP A 212 -22.58 -14.39 3.90
CA ASP A 212 -23.78 -14.50 4.73
C ASP A 212 -23.47 -14.91 6.18
N ARG A 213 -22.28 -15.49 6.39
CA ARG A 213 -21.78 -15.91 7.70
C ARG A 213 -21.01 -14.83 8.46
N ASN A 214 -20.84 -13.60 7.92
CA ASN A 214 -20.03 -12.57 8.56
C ASN A 214 -20.47 -12.30 10.02
N SER A 215 -21.76 -12.10 10.26
CA SER A 215 -22.29 -11.80 11.60
C SER A 215 -22.12 -12.97 12.58
N VAL A 216 -22.23 -14.19 12.07
CA VAL A 216 -22.09 -15.43 12.87
C VAL A 216 -20.64 -15.63 13.29
N ILE A 217 -19.70 -15.42 12.37
CA ILE A 217 -18.26 -15.52 12.65
C ILE A 217 -17.83 -14.39 13.58
N GLU A 218 -18.29 -13.17 13.34
CA GLU A 218 -18.04 -12.00 14.22
C GLU A 218 -18.52 -12.29 15.66
N GLY A 219 -19.73 -12.86 15.81
CA GLY A 219 -20.24 -13.32 17.10
C GLY A 219 -19.33 -14.34 17.79
N ALA A 220 -18.79 -15.29 17.02
CA ALA A 220 -17.87 -16.30 17.55
C ALA A 220 -16.56 -15.67 18.07
N PHE A 221 -16.02 -14.66 17.39
CA PHE A 221 -14.84 -13.94 17.86
C PHE A 221 -15.14 -13.06 19.08
N ARG A 222 -16.33 -12.44 19.14
CA ARG A 222 -16.78 -11.70 20.33
C ARG A 222 -16.87 -12.62 21.57
N ASP A 223 -17.40 -13.84 21.41
CA ASP A 223 -17.45 -14.85 22.48
C ASP A 223 -16.04 -15.28 22.94
N LEU A 224 -15.04 -15.19 22.07
CA LEU A 224 -13.63 -15.48 22.36
C LEU A 224 -12.88 -14.27 22.96
N GLY A 225 -13.58 -13.19 23.30
CA GLY A 225 -13.00 -12.00 23.94
C GLY A 225 -12.31 -11.05 22.96
N PHE A 226 -12.60 -11.11 21.68
CA PHE A 226 -12.12 -10.11 20.73
C PHE A 226 -12.98 -8.83 20.81
N THR A 227 -12.33 -7.69 20.79
CA THR A 227 -12.99 -6.41 20.56
C THR A 227 -13.31 -6.29 19.07
N VAL A 228 -14.58 -6.16 18.74
CA VAL A 228 -15.06 -6.07 17.34
C VAL A 228 -15.15 -4.62 16.93
N VAL A 229 -14.43 -4.22 15.90
CA VAL A 229 -14.34 -2.82 15.45
C VAL A 229 -14.49 -2.73 13.93
N ALA A 230 -15.34 -1.83 13.47
CA ALA A 230 -15.43 -1.41 12.06
C ALA A 230 -14.46 -0.23 11.87
N LEU A 231 -13.25 -0.49 11.37
CA LEU A 231 -12.18 0.51 11.28
C LEU A 231 -12.60 1.75 10.48
N GLU A 232 -13.42 1.59 9.45
CA GLU A 232 -13.91 2.68 8.60
C GLU A 232 -14.81 3.69 9.33
N LYS A 233 -15.22 3.41 10.57
CA LYS A 233 -15.98 4.35 11.43
C LYS A 233 -15.08 5.20 12.31
N HIS A 234 -13.79 4.99 12.25
CA HIS A 234 -12.77 5.68 13.04
C HIS A 234 -11.88 6.53 12.13
N SER A 235 -11.38 7.65 12.63
CA SER A 235 -10.30 8.39 11.97
C SER A 235 -9.09 7.48 11.78
N PHE A 236 -8.25 7.77 10.80
CA PHE A 236 -7.08 6.92 10.55
C PHE A 236 -6.12 6.88 11.76
N SER A 237 -6.03 7.98 12.49
CA SER A 237 -5.28 8.07 13.74
C SER A 237 -5.79 7.09 14.81
N GLU A 238 -7.11 7.05 15.04
CA GLU A 238 -7.73 6.08 15.98
C GLU A 238 -7.55 4.64 15.52
N GLN A 239 -7.64 4.37 14.19
CA GLN A 239 -7.34 3.04 13.64
C GLN A 239 -5.92 2.61 14.00
N MET A 240 -4.94 3.50 13.84
CA MET A 240 -3.54 3.20 14.17
C MET A 240 -3.36 2.92 15.66
N MET A 241 -4.06 3.64 16.54
CA MET A 241 -4.03 3.36 17.99
C MET A 241 -4.55 1.95 18.31
N LEU A 242 -5.74 1.62 17.81
CA LEU A 242 -6.35 0.31 18.04
C LEU A 242 -5.44 -0.83 17.56
N LEU A 243 -4.84 -0.67 16.39
CA LEU A 243 -3.97 -1.67 15.78
C LEU A 243 -2.64 -1.83 16.53
N ASN A 244 -2.04 -0.72 16.99
CA ASN A 244 -0.75 -0.76 17.70
C ASN A 244 -0.83 -1.40 19.08
N GLN A 245 -2.00 -1.41 19.68
CA GLN A 245 -2.23 -2.02 21.00
C GLN A 245 -2.68 -3.48 20.91
N ALA A 246 -2.99 -3.98 19.71
CA ALA A 246 -3.49 -5.33 19.52
C ALA A 246 -2.39 -6.39 19.67
N LYS A 247 -2.67 -7.47 20.44
CA LYS A 247 -1.87 -8.70 20.48
C LYS A 247 -2.15 -9.60 19.29
N CYS A 248 -3.41 -9.64 18.88
CA CYS A 248 -3.88 -10.40 17.74
C CYS A 248 -4.90 -9.57 16.97
N VAL A 249 -4.76 -9.56 15.64
CA VAL A 249 -5.74 -8.98 14.73
C VAL A 249 -6.41 -10.09 13.95
N ALA A 250 -7.73 -10.10 13.89
CA ALA A 250 -8.52 -11.05 13.12
C ALA A 250 -9.47 -10.33 12.15
N GLY A 251 -9.89 -10.99 11.08
CA GLY A 251 -10.91 -10.49 10.17
C GLY A 251 -10.94 -11.22 8.83
N PHE A 252 -11.89 -10.85 7.99
CA PHE A 252 -11.98 -11.40 6.63
C PHE A 252 -10.90 -10.86 5.71
N SER A 253 -10.42 -11.71 4.79
CA SER A 253 -9.46 -11.36 3.73
C SER A 253 -9.79 -10.05 3.04
N GLY A 254 -8.86 -9.11 2.99
CA GLY A 254 -9.00 -7.82 2.30
C GLY A 254 -8.16 -6.70 2.88
N SER A 255 -8.27 -5.51 2.29
CA SER A 255 -7.41 -4.36 2.58
C SER A 255 -7.41 -3.92 4.06
N GLY A 256 -8.48 -4.15 4.81
CA GLY A 256 -8.51 -3.91 6.25
C GLY A 256 -7.49 -4.75 7.03
N LEU A 257 -7.24 -6.01 6.63
CA LEU A 257 -6.21 -6.85 7.25
C LEU A 257 -4.79 -6.48 6.84
N HIS A 258 -4.58 -5.78 5.72
CA HIS A 258 -3.25 -5.31 5.34
C HIS A 258 -2.69 -4.32 6.35
N ASN A 259 -3.53 -3.69 7.18
CA ASN A 259 -3.12 -2.85 8.30
C ASN A 259 -2.20 -3.55 9.31
N ILE A 260 -2.12 -4.87 9.28
CA ILE A 260 -1.16 -5.63 10.10
C ILE A 260 0.28 -5.14 9.92
N VAL A 261 0.64 -4.55 8.78
CA VAL A 261 1.97 -3.98 8.51
C VAL A 261 2.33 -2.84 9.47
N PHE A 262 1.33 -2.13 10.00
CA PHE A 262 1.53 -1.05 10.97
C PHE A 262 1.53 -1.52 12.42
N CYS A 263 1.10 -2.75 12.69
CA CYS A 263 1.09 -3.31 14.04
C CYS A 263 2.51 -3.63 14.55
N SER A 264 2.66 -3.84 15.85
CA SER A 264 3.89 -4.40 16.42
C SER A 264 4.28 -5.69 15.68
N PRO A 265 5.57 -5.97 15.43
CA PRO A 265 6.01 -7.26 14.87
C PRO A 265 5.55 -8.48 15.66
N LYS A 266 5.25 -8.31 16.95
CA LYS A 266 4.73 -9.37 17.84
C LYS A 266 3.23 -9.64 17.68
N THR A 267 2.50 -8.76 17.00
CA THR A 267 1.06 -8.93 16.77
C THR A 267 0.82 -10.11 15.84
N SER A 268 0.00 -11.07 16.25
CA SER A 268 -0.41 -12.20 15.43
C SER A 268 -1.60 -11.85 14.53
N LEU A 269 -1.80 -12.63 13.48
CA LEU A 269 -2.92 -12.44 12.54
C LEU A 269 -3.77 -13.69 12.42
N ILE A 270 -5.09 -13.52 12.37
CA ILE A 270 -6.04 -14.55 11.96
C ILE A 270 -6.80 -14.04 10.75
N GLU A 271 -6.52 -14.63 9.59
CA GLU A 271 -7.21 -14.32 8.34
C GLU A 271 -8.33 -15.32 8.10
N ILE A 272 -9.56 -14.82 7.90
CA ILE A 272 -10.71 -15.63 7.51
C ILE A 272 -10.88 -15.44 6.01
N THR A 273 -10.74 -16.53 5.25
CA THR A 273 -10.89 -16.50 3.80
C THR A 273 -12.36 -16.40 3.41
N ASP A 274 -12.63 -15.89 2.22
CA ASP A 274 -13.97 -15.82 1.64
C ASP A 274 -14.05 -16.64 0.33
N SER A 275 -15.21 -16.65 -0.31
CA SER A 275 -15.45 -17.39 -1.56
C SER A 275 -14.48 -17.06 -2.69
N ARG A 276 -13.91 -15.84 -2.71
CA ARG A 276 -12.95 -15.41 -3.74
C ARG A 276 -11.60 -16.11 -3.60
N THR A 277 -11.21 -16.42 -2.38
CA THR A 277 -9.87 -16.96 -2.06
C THR A 277 -9.86 -18.47 -1.92
N ARG A 278 -11.04 -19.11 -1.92
CA ARG A 278 -11.20 -20.56 -1.87
C ARG A 278 -10.36 -21.23 -0.77
N GLY A 279 -10.40 -20.69 0.44
CA GLY A 279 -9.65 -21.20 1.58
C GLY A 279 -8.16 -20.85 1.61
N LYS A 280 -7.66 -20.03 0.69
CA LYS A 280 -6.25 -19.59 0.65
C LYS A 280 -6.13 -18.13 1.07
N ALA A 281 -5.06 -17.78 1.75
CA ALA A 281 -4.73 -16.39 2.03
C ALA A 281 -4.45 -15.61 0.75
N LEU A 282 -4.79 -14.32 0.74
CA LEU A 282 -4.45 -13.42 -0.37
C LEU A 282 -2.91 -13.28 -0.49
N PRO A 283 -2.33 -13.29 -1.72
CA PRO A 283 -0.89 -13.12 -1.90
C PRO A 283 -0.33 -11.88 -1.21
N MET A 284 -1.02 -10.74 -1.29
CA MET A 284 -0.62 -9.50 -0.60
C MET A 284 -0.63 -9.67 0.92
N GLN A 285 -1.57 -10.43 1.50
CA GLN A 285 -1.61 -10.70 2.93
C GLN A 285 -0.48 -11.62 3.37
N ILE A 286 -0.16 -12.63 2.57
CA ILE A 286 0.99 -13.52 2.83
C ILE A 286 2.27 -12.70 2.88
N THR A 287 2.47 -11.79 1.92
CA THR A 287 3.65 -10.91 1.88
C THR A 287 3.67 -9.95 3.07
N ALA A 288 2.54 -9.32 3.41
CA ALA A 288 2.42 -8.45 4.59
C ALA A 288 2.84 -9.15 5.89
N ASN A 289 2.44 -10.42 6.05
CA ASN A 289 2.81 -11.22 7.22
C ASN A 289 4.30 -11.56 7.23
N ARG A 290 4.90 -11.81 6.06
CA ARG A 290 6.33 -12.18 5.92
C ARG A 290 7.28 -11.03 6.21
N ILE A 291 6.89 -9.77 5.99
CA ILE A 291 7.73 -8.58 6.24
C ILE A 291 8.32 -8.63 7.66
N ASP A 292 7.49 -8.89 8.67
CA ASP A 292 7.93 -8.98 10.07
C ASP A 292 7.90 -10.41 10.63
N ARG A 293 7.80 -11.43 9.77
CA ARG A 293 7.74 -12.86 10.15
C ARG A 293 6.65 -13.16 11.17
N ARG A 294 5.49 -12.58 11.01
CA ARG A 294 4.38 -12.67 11.96
C ARG A 294 3.80 -14.07 12.04
N ARG A 295 3.40 -14.46 13.24
CA ARG A 295 2.59 -15.67 13.44
C ARG A 295 1.21 -15.43 12.84
N SER A 296 0.74 -16.33 11.97
CA SER A 296 -0.55 -16.20 11.33
C SER A 296 -1.31 -17.51 11.25
N LEU A 297 -2.63 -17.42 11.32
CA LEU A 297 -3.59 -18.51 11.15
C LEU A 297 -4.55 -18.16 10.01
N VAL A 298 -4.76 -19.09 9.10
CA VAL A 298 -5.74 -18.95 8.00
C VAL A 298 -6.88 -19.90 8.24
N LEU A 299 -8.11 -19.38 8.26
CA LEU A 299 -9.34 -20.13 8.48
C LEU A 299 -10.25 -19.99 7.28
N ASP A 300 -10.88 -21.07 6.86
CA ASP A 300 -11.92 -21.01 5.83
C ASP A 300 -13.27 -20.62 6.46
N HIS A 301 -13.94 -19.62 5.87
CA HIS A 301 -15.25 -19.15 6.35
C HIS A 301 -16.33 -20.25 6.35
N SER A 302 -16.20 -21.30 5.53
CA SER A 302 -17.13 -22.42 5.47
C SER A 302 -16.97 -23.42 6.61
N MET A 303 -15.87 -23.35 7.37
CA MET A 303 -15.62 -24.24 8.51
C MET A 303 -16.74 -24.18 9.54
N ASN A 304 -16.95 -25.29 10.26
CA ASN A 304 -17.85 -25.28 11.40
C ASN A 304 -17.38 -24.34 12.51
N LEU A 305 -18.29 -23.60 13.13
CA LEU A 305 -17.98 -22.60 14.16
C LEU A 305 -17.23 -23.15 15.35
N SER A 306 -17.57 -24.39 15.79
CA SER A 306 -16.86 -25.02 16.90
C SER A 306 -15.39 -25.28 16.53
N LEU A 307 -15.12 -25.65 15.28
CA LEU A 307 -13.77 -25.83 14.77
C LEU A 307 -13.02 -24.52 14.64
N ILE A 308 -13.67 -23.45 14.15
CA ILE A 308 -13.11 -22.10 14.13
C ILE A 308 -12.70 -21.69 15.54
N LYS A 309 -13.62 -21.76 16.52
CA LYS A 309 -13.34 -21.41 17.93
C LYS A 309 -12.19 -22.22 18.50
N LYS A 310 -12.18 -23.54 18.28
CA LYS A 310 -11.09 -24.43 18.74
C LYS A 310 -9.74 -24.03 18.15
N SER A 311 -9.68 -23.77 16.83
CA SER A 311 -8.46 -23.35 16.14
C SER A 311 -7.94 -22.02 16.66
N VAL A 312 -8.83 -21.05 16.91
CA VAL A 312 -8.46 -19.75 17.47
C VAL A 312 -7.91 -19.90 18.89
N ILE A 313 -8.56 -20.66 19.76
CA ILE A 313 -8.07 -20.91 21.13
C ILE A 313 -6.68 -21.56 21.10
N GLN A 314 -6.49 -22.60 20.30
CA GLN A 314 -5.19 -23.26 20.16
C GLN A 314 -4.12 -22.33 19.58
N PHE A 315 -4.49 -21.40 18.72
CA PHE A 315 -3.56 -20.40 18.15
C PHE A 315 -3.16 -19.34 19.16
N LEU A 316 -4.04 -18.93 20.06
CA LEU A 316 -3.80 -17.88 21.06
C LEU A 316 -3.06 -18.39 22.30
N GLY A 317 -3.28 -19.64 22.67
CA GLY A 317 -2.63 -20.30 23.82
C GLY A 317 -1.30 -20.82 23.51
#